data_25925ca27b8c86927be4c5bcd4b09670
#
_entry.id   25925ca27b8c86927be4c5bcd4b09670
#
_cell.length_a   1.000
_cell.length_b   1.000
_cell.length_c   1.000
_cell.angle_alpha   90.00
_cell.angle_beta   90.00
_cell.angle_gamma   90.00
#
_symmetry.space_group_name_H-M   'P 1'
#
loop_
_entity.id
_entity.type
_entity.pdbx_description
1 polymer ?
#
loop_
_entity_poly.entity_id
_entity_poly.type
_entity_poly.pdbx_seq_one_letter_code
_entity_poly.pdbx_strand_id
1 'polypeptide(L)'
;MEQIKINIDSANAYIQMSRFAAGEVEEIHAILHVTPMQDLFADQLIRLNQAFEALMARPETNGAQPVFMRYFLSDATNQAPLIPATQPCTVSYIQQPPLNGSKVALWIYMQKGTEVNNVNESTVVSHNGYKHIWTMGLTDTSADTSYMQTWNTMLSYIKHLRMFDATLLNNCIRTWFYVRDVDTQYAGLVKSRRECFLEQGLTPTTHYISSTGIGGNPVNPKALIQLGSYALTGFEPEQQRYLYALSHLNKTIEYGVTFERGTLMQYGDRNHIYISGTASINNQGEVIHVGDIRRQTERMWENVSALLNEGGMDFSDIMQIIVYLRDSADYQLVKHMFDERFHDTPFIITLAPVCRPTWLIEMECIAVKETKNQYRPF
;
A
#
# COMPACT_ATOMS: atom_id res chain seq x y z
N MET A 1 6.47 2.21 -19.43
CA MET A 1 6.08 1.17 -18.46
C MET A 1 5.81 -0.13 -19.18
N GLU A 2 6.23 -1.26 -18.63
CA GLU A 2 5.94 -2.61 -19.12
C GLU A 2 5.08 -3.33 -18.07
N GLN A 3 4.01 -3.99 -18.50
CA GLN A 3 3.12 -4.77 -17.63
C GLN A 3 2.93 -6.14 -18.26
N ILE A 4 3.14 -7.19 -17.46
CA ILE A 4 3.07 -8.58 -17.95
C ILE A 4 2.42 -9.50 -16.92
N LYS A 5 1.72 -10.51 -17.42
CA LYS A 5 1.23 -11.64 -16.64
C LYS A 5 2.03 -12.89 -17.00
N ILE A 6 2.56 -13.57 -16.00
CA ILE A 6 3.45 -14.72 -16.13
C ILE A 6 2.79 -15.92 -15.45
N ASN A 7 2.51 -16.99 -16.18
CA ASN A 7 2.06 -18.22 -15.59
C ASN A 7 3.25 -19.09 -15.17
N ILE A 8 3.18 -19.68 -13.99
CA ILE A 8 4.17 -20.60 -13.43
C ILE A 8 3.46 -21.97 -13.27
N ASP A 9 3.32 -22.68 -14.38
CA ASP A 9 2.53 -23.91 -14.44
C ASP A 9 3.05 -24.98 -13.48
N SER A 10 4.38 -25.09 -13.30
CA SER A 10 5.02 -26.01 -12.36
C SER A 10 4.63 -25.78 -10.90
N ALA A 11 4.20 -24.55 -10.56
CA ALA A 11 3.80 -24.17 -9.21
C ALA A 11 2.28 -23.94 -9.09
N ASN A 12 1.49 -24.11 -10.15
CA ASN A 12 0.09 -23.67 -10.18
C ASN A 12 -0.07 -22.25 -9.59
N ALA A 13 0.72 -21.33 -10.12
CA ALA A 13 0.79 -19.93 -9.67
C ALA A 13 0.87 -19.00 -10.88
N TYR A 14 0.60 -17.73 -10.67
CA TYR A 14 0.85 -16.69 -11.67
C TYR A 14 1.37 -15.43 -11.00
N ILE A 15 2.06 -14.61 -11.79
CA ILE A 15 2.64 -13.35 -11.36
C ILE A 15 2.10 -12.25 -12.27
N GLN A 16 1.61 -11.17 -11.69
CA GLN A 16 1.39 -9.92 -12.40
C GLN A 16 2.54 -8.99 -12.03
N MET A 17 3.25 -8.47 -13.02
CA MET A 17 4.42 -7.64 -12.82
C MET A 17 4.33 -6.37 -13.67
N SER A 18 4.63 -5.23 -13.07
CA SER A 18 4.93 -3.98 -13.77
C SER A 18 6.39 -3.60 -13.56
N ARG A 19 7.01 -3.12 -14.63
CA ARG A 19 8.38 -2.63 -14.65
C ARG A 19 8.42 -1.23 -15.25
N PHE A 20 9.05 -0.32 -14.54
CA PHE A 20 9.33 1.03 -15.00
C PHE A 20 10.84 1.23 -15.06
N ALA A 21 11.34 1.60 -16.23
CA ALA A 21 12.74 1.86 -16.46
C ALA A 21 12.90 3.27 -17.08
N ALA A 22 13.53 4.15 -16.34
CA ALA A 22 13.98 5.46 -16.79
C ALA A 22 15.27 5.80 -16.02
N GLY A 23 16.24 6.41 -16.68
CA GLY A 23 17.54 6.69 -16.07
C GLY A 23 18.28 5.42 -15.62
N GLU A 24 18.94 5.50 -14.47
CA GLU A 24 19.78 4.42 -13.92
C GLU A 24 19.00 3.47 -12.99
N VAL A 25 17.87 3.91 -12.46
CA VAL A 25 17.06 3.14 -11.51
C VAL A 25 15.84 2.55 -12.19
N GLU A 26 15.69 1.23 -12.08
CA GLU A 26 14.47 0.53 -12.50
C GLU A 26 13.63 0.15 -11.27
N GLU A 27 12.32 0.24 -11.42
CA GLU A 27 11.34 -0.11 -10.39
C GLU A 27 10.46 -1.25 -10.87
N ILE A 28 10.23 -2.23 -10.00
CA ILE A 28 9.43 -3.41 -10.30
C ILE A 28 8.45 -3.65 -9.17
N HIS A 29 7.16 -3.68 -9.49
CA HIS A 29 6.12 -4.20 -8.60
C HIS A 29 5.62 -5.52 -9.13
N ALA A 30 5.54 -6.52 -8.29
CA ALA A 30 4.96 -7.82 -8.64
C ALA A 30 3.98 -8.29 -7.58
N ILE A 31 2.87 -8.85 -8.03
CA ILE A 31 1.90 -9.54 -7.17
C ILE A 31 1.89 -11.01 -7.60
N LEU A 32 2.25 -11.87 -6.65
CA LEU A 32 2.33 -13.31 -6.83
C LEU A 32 1.06 -13.95 -6.25
N HIS A 33 0.42 -14.76 -7.07
CA HIS A 33 -0.81 -15.46 -6.74
C HIS A 33 -0.62 -16.96 -6.87
N VAL A 34 -1.13 -17.72 -5.90
CA VAL A 34 -1.28 -19.17 -6.07
C VAL A 34 -2.70 -19.49 -6.51
N THR A 35 -2.83 -20.43 -7.44
CA THR A 35 -4.14 -20.92 -7.85
C THR A 35 -4.75 -21.74 -6.71
N PRO A 36 -6.00 -21.48 -6.30
CA PRO A 36 -6.63 -22.24 -5.25
C PRO A 36 -6.73 -23.73 -5.61
N MET A 37 -6.30 -24.56 -4.69
CA MET A 37 -6.44 -26.00 -4.73
C MET A 37 -6.93 -26.45 -3.35
N GLN A 38 -7.40 -27.68 -3.21
CA GLN A 38 -7.77 -28.25 -1.91
C GLN A 38 -6.51 -28.70 -1.15
N ASP A 39 -5.60 -27.74 -0.91
CA ASP A 39 -4.30 -27.97 -0.30
C ASP A 39 -4.11 -27.14 1.00
N LEU A 40 -3.10 -27.55 1.78
CA LEU A 40 -2.76 -26.88 3.03
C LEU A 40 -2.05 -25.54 2.75
N PHE A 41 -2.00 -24.69 3.77
CA PHE A 41 -1.21 -23.44 3.68
C PHE A 41 0.27 -23.69 3.36
N ALA A 42 0.86 -24.74 3.97
CA ALA A 42 2.26 -25.08 3.73
C ALA A 42 2.54 -25.40 2.24
N ASP A 43 1.61 -26.12 1.58
CA ASP A 43 1.73 -26.43 0.16
C ASP A 43 1.58 -25.19 -0.71
N GLN A 44 0.64 -24.30 -0.38
CA GLN A 44 0.48 -23.02 -1.06
C GLN A 44 1.71 -22.12 -0.87
N LEU A 45 2.31 -22.11 0.32
CA LEU A 45 3.55 -21.36 0.59
C LEU A 45 4.73 -21.88 -0.24
N ILE A 46 4.86 -23.21 -0.38
CA ILE A 46 5.88 -23.83 -1.26
C ILE A 46 5.69 -23.32 -2.69
N ARG A 47 4.47 -23.36 -3.21
CA ARG A 47 4.16 -22.90 -4.58
C ARG A 47 4.40 -21.39 -4.76
N LEU A 48 4.08 -20.58 -3.74
CA LEU A 48 4.36 -19.15 -3.74
C LEU A 48 5.87 -18.89 -3.79
N ASN A 49 6.66 -19.64 -3.00
CA ASN A 49 8.12 -19.52 -3.00
C ASN A 49 8.71 -19.95 -4.36
N GLN A 50 8.21 -21.01 -4.97
CA GLN A 50 8.61 -21.41 -6.33
C GLN A 50 8.30 -20.31 -7.36
N ALA A 51 7.13 -19.66 -7.24
CA ALA A 51 6.80 -18.51 -8.10
C ALA A 51 7.74 -17.31 -7.84
N PHE A 52 8.12 -17.08 -6.59
CA PHE A 52 9.09 -16.04 -6.25
C PHE A 52 10.49 -16.34 -6.81
N GLU A 53 10.97 -17.57 -6.67
CA GLU A 53 12.22 -18.02 -7.28
C GLU A 53 12.20 -17.87 -8.81
N ALA A 54 11.08 -18.27 -9.44
CA ALA A 54 10.90 -18.09 -10.88
C ALA A 54 10.89 -16.61 -11.29
N LEU A 55 10.28 -15.72 -10.48
CA LEU A 55 10.35 -14.27 -10.70
C LEU A 55 11.80 -13.78 -10.65
N MET A 56 12.56 -14.15 -9.61
CA MET A 56 13.94 -13.71 -9.42
C MET A 56 14.93 -14.24 -10.47
N ALA A 57 14.59 -15.36 -11.13
CA ALA A 57 15.39 -15.96 -12.20
C ALA A 57 15.16 -15.30 -13.58
N ARG A 58 14.23 -14.37 -13.70
CA ARG A 58 13.88 -13.74 -14.99
C ARG A 58 14.92 -12.68 -15.39
N PRO A 59 15.15 -12.48 -16.70
CA PRO A 59 16.01 -11.40 -17.19
C PRO A 59 15.55 -10.01 -16.74
N GLU A 60 14.22 -9.77 -16.66
CA GLU A 60 13.63 -8.49 -16.27
C GLU A 60 13.93 -8.12 -14.80
N THR A 61 14.12 -9.12 -13.94
CA THR A 61 14.44 -8.94 -12.52
C THR A 61 15.90 -9.18 -12.17
N ASN A 62 16.75 -9.53 -13.17
CA ASN A 62 18.17 -9.74 -12.93
C ASN A 62 18.81 -8.48 -12.31
N GLY A 63 19.45 -8.63 -11.14
CA GLY A 63 20.02 -7.55 -10.36
C GLY A 63 19.01 -6.73 -9.55
N ALA A 64 17.72 -7.06 -9.59
CA ALA A 64 16.72 -6.41 -8.74
C ALA A 64 16.85 -6.86 -7.29
N GLN A 65 16.75 -5.91 -6.37
CA GLN A 65 16.78 -6.15 -4.93
C GLN A 65 15.41 -5.86 -4.32
N PRO A 66 14.86 -6.76 -3.47
CA PRO A 66 13.64 -6.51 -2.73
C PRO A 66 13.77 -5.29 -1.80
N VAL A 67 12.76 -4.44 -1.84
CA VAL A 67 12.66 -3.22 -1.01
C VAL A 67 11.66 -3.42 0.12
N PHE A 68 10.49 -3.95 -0.19
CA PHE A 68 9.56 -4.45 0.82
C PHE A 68 8.70 -5.59 0.28
N MET A 69 8.14 -6.37 1.20
CA MET A 69 7.19 -7.43 0.94
C MET A 69 5.93 -7.27 1.79
N ARG A 70 4.77 -7.63 1.21
CA ARG A 70 3.51 -7.72 1.95
C ARG A 70 2.84 -9.05 1.64
N TYR A 71 2.74 -9.90 2.67
CA TYR A 71 1.99 -11.13 2.61
C TYR A 71 0.53 -10.89 2.99
N PHE A 72 -0.37 -11.23 2.09
CA PHE A 72 -1.81 -11.27 2.34
C PHE A 72 -2.16 -12.68 2.77
N LEU A 73 -2.63 -12.84 4.00
CA LEU A 73 -2.85 -14.13 4.63
C LEU A 73 -4.33 -14.35 4.96
N SER A 74 -4.82 -15.57 4.85
CA SER A 74 -6.18 -15.91 5.26
C SER A 74 -6.31 -16.07 6.79
N ASP A 75 -5.20 -16.41 7.47
CA ASP A 75 -5.09 -16.56 8.93
C ASP A 75 -3.67 -16.21 9.37
N ALA A 76 -3.41 -14.92 9.61
CA ALA A 76 -2.06 -14.43 9.88
C ALA A 76 -1.45 -15.04 11.14
N THR A 77 -2.24 -15.25 12.19
CA THR A 77 -1.74 -15.78 13.47
C THR A 77 -1.15 -17.19 13.32
N ASN A 78 -1.80 -18.06 12.54
CA ASN A 78 -1.36 -19.44 12.36
C ASN A 78 -0.40 -19.60 11.18
N GLN A 79 -0.44 -18.72 10.19
CA GLN A 79 0.30 -18.85 8.94
C GLN A 79 1.64 -18.13 8.93
N ALA A 80 1.73 -16.92 9.51
CA ALA A 80 2.97 -16.15 9.52
C ALA A 80 4.16 -16.89 10.19
N PRO A 81 3.97 -17.65 11.29
CA PRO A 81 5.07 -18.43 11.87
C PRO A 81 5.65 -19.53 10.98
N LEU A 82 4.95 -19.91 9.91
CA LEU A 82 5.41 -20.91 8.92
C LEU A 82 6.22 -20.29 7.78
N ILE A 83 6.19 -18.97 7.65
CA ILE A 83 6.99 -18.22 6.66
C ILE A 83 8.41 -18.06 7.23
N PRO A 84 9.48 -18.26 6.45
CA PRO A 84 10.84 -18.10 6.94
C PRO A 84 11.06 -16.76 7.64
N ALA A 85 11.68 -16.80 8.82
CA ALA A 85 11.91 -15.59 9.62
C ALA A 85 12.90 -14.62 8.95
N THR A 86 13.89 -15.16 8.23
CA THR A 86 14.87 -14.34 7.50
C THR A 86 14.27 -13.92 6.17
N GLN A 87 14.11 -12.63 6.00
CA GLN A 87 13.59 -12.01 4.76
C GLN A 87 14.63 -11.04 4.17
N PRO A 88 14.66 -10.84 2.85
CA PRO A 88 15.63 -9.97 2.21
C PRO A 88 15.39 -8.47 2.46
N CYS A 89 14.22 -8.11 2.96
CA CYS A 89 13.79 -6.73 3.18
C CYS A 89 12.75 -6.67 4.31
N THR A 90 12.28 -5.47 4.64
CA THR A 90 11.17 -5.27 5.59
C THR A 90 9.88 -5.92 5.09
N VAL A 91 9.11 -6.53 5.99
CA VAL A 91 7.92 -7.34 5.64
C VAL A 91 6.70 -6.93 6.46
N SER A 92 5.57 -6.87 5.80
CA SER A 92 4.25 -6.79 6.43
C SER A 92 3.53 -8.14 6.28
N TYR A 93 3.15 -8.75 7.39
CA TYR A 93 2.24 -9.91 7.42
C TYR A 93 0.88 -9.42 7.87
N ILE A 94 -0.15 -9.59 7.05
CA ILE A 94 -1.47 -9.08 7.38
C ILE A 94 -2.57 -10.08 7.02
N GLN A 95 -3.50 -10.27 7.93
CA GLN A 95 -4.70 -11.05 7.64
C GLN A 95 -5.68 -10.19 6.84
N GLN A 96 -5.54 -10.31 5.55
CA GLN A 96 -6.44 -9.80 4.52
C GLN A 96 -6.56 -10.92 3.46
N PRO A 97 -7.48 -11.87 3.65
CA PRO A 97 -7.59 -13.05 2.80
C PRO A 97 -7.69 -12.69 1.32
N PRO A 98 -6.85 -13.27 0.44
CA PRO A 98 -7.06 -13.17 -1.01
C PRO A 98 -8.41 -13.78 -1.39
N LEU A 99 -9.24 -13.03 -2.13
CA LEU A 99 -10.60 -13.49 -2.45
C LEU A 99 -10.67 -14.46 -3.63
N ASN A 100 -9.55 -14.76 -4.29
CA ASN A 100 -9.47 -15.83 -5.27
C ASN A 100 -9.59 -17.24 -4.64
N GLY A 101 -9.71 -17.34 -3.32
CA GLY A 101 -9.83 -18.59 -2.58
C GLY A 101 -8.49 -19.18 -2.12
N SER A 102 -7.36 -18.53 -2.42
CA SER A 102 -6.07 -18.95 -1.88
C SER A 102 -5.89 -18.48 -0.43
N LYS A 103 -4.95 -19.12 0.28
CA LYS A 103 -4.61 -18.77 1.67
C LYS A 103 -3.52 -17.71 1.77
N VAL A 104 -2.83 -17.43 0.65
CA VAL A 104 -1.70 -16.52 0.61
C VAL A 104 -1.55 -15.89 -0.76
N ALA A 105 -1.13 -14.63 -0.77
CA ALA A 105 -0.57 -13.91 -1.91
C ALA A 105 0.56 -13.00 -1.43
N LEU A 106 1.43 -12.57 -2.34
CA LEU A 106 2.58 -11.72 -2.03
C LEU A 106 2.63 -10.53 -2.96
N TRP A 107 2.67 -9.31 -2.42
CA TRP A 107 3.12 -8.13 -3.14
C TRP A 107 4.57 -7.84 -2.78
N ILE A 108 5.41 -7.68 -3.79
CA ILE A 108 6.81 -7.31 -3.65
C ILE A 108 7.11 -6.08 -4.49
N TYR A 109 7.86 -5.15 -3.90
CA TYR A 109 8.50 -4.03 -4.58
C TYR A 109 10.00 -4.25 -4.61
N MET A 110 10.59 -4.06 -5.79
CA MET A 110 12.02 -4.26 -6.03
C MET A 110 12.59 -3.08 -6.81
N GLN A 111 13.89 -2.83 -6.65
CA GLN A 111 14.62 -1.83 -7.43
C GLN A 111 15.94 -2.41 -7.99
N LYS A 112 16.40 -1.83 -9.11
CA LYS A 112 17.75 -2.01 -9.65
C LYS A 112 18.48 -0.67 -9.71
N GLY A 113 19.81 -0.71 -9.68
CA GLY A 113 20.62 0.51 -9.75
C GLY A 113 20.66 1.29 -8.44
N THR A 114 20.30 0.67 -7.33
CA THR A 114 20.24 1.31 -6.01
C THR A 114 21.01 0.51 -4.98
N GLU A 115 21.39 1.15 -3.88
CA GLU A 115 21.97 0.51 -2.71
C GLU A 115 20.84 0.19 -1.70
N VAL A 116 20.63 -1.08 -1.41
CA VAL A 116 19.58 -1.56 -0.49
C VAL A 116 20.20 -2.11 0.78
N ASN A 117 19.83 -1.55 1.93
CA ASN A 117 20.31 -1.96 3.23
C ASN A 117 19.17 -2.17 4.23
N ASN A 118 19.22 -3.21 5.03
CA ASN A 118 18.29 -3.42 6.14
C ASN A 118 18.84 -2.79 7.41
N VAL A 119 18.04 -1.92 8.02
CA VAL A 119 18.39 -1.20 9.26
C VAL A 119 17.22 -1.33 10.23
N ASN A 120 17.39 -2.16 11.27
CA ASN A 120 16.33 -2.52 12.21
C ASN A 120 15.06 -3.02 11.46
N GLU A 121 13.90 -2.42 11.71
CA GLU A 121 12.62 -2.79 11.10
C GLU A 121 12.42 -2.21 9.68
N SER A 122 13.44 -1.51 9.13
CA SER A 122 13.34 -0.83 7.84
C SER A 122 14.28 -1.40 6.79
N THR A 123 13.85 -1.31 5.55
CA THR A 123 14.74 -1.34 4.39
C THR A 123 14.99 0.09 3.92
N VAL A 124 16.24 0.46 3.81
CA VAL A 124 16.71 1.77 3.35
C VAL A 124 17.32 1.62 1.96
N VAL A 125 16.78 2.36 1.02
CA VAL A 125 17.27 2.41 -0.36
C VAL A 125 17.93 3.76 -0.62
N SER A 126 19.17 3.75 -1.05
CA SER A 126 19.95 4.97 -1.29
C SER A 126 20.36 5.07 -2.76
N HIS A 127 20.12 6.22 -3.37
CA HIS A 127 20.57 6.58 -4.70
C HIS A 127 20.45 8.09 -4.92
N ASN A 128 21.28 8.66 -5.77
CA ASN A 128 21.22 10.07 -6.19
C ASN A 128 21.05 11.10 -5.06
N GLY A 129 21.51 10.78 -3.84
CA GLY A 129 21.36 11.63 -2.66
C GLY A 129 20.00 11.55 -1.98
N TYR A 130 19.11 10.68 -2.42
CA TYR A 130 17.89 10.31 -1.73
C TYR A 130 18.10 9.10 -0.83
N LYS A 131 17.33 9.02 0.28
CA LYS A 131 17.19 7.81 1.09
C LYS A 131 15.70 7.51 1.26
N HIS A 132 15.27 6.41 0.71
CA HIS A 132 13.90 5.88 0.83
C HIS A 132 13.86 4.90 2.00
N ILE A 133 13.05 5.19 2.99
CA ILE A 133 12.95 4.42 4.25
C ILE A 133 11.59 3.72 4.26
N TRP A 134 11.61 2.42 4.05
CA TRP A 134 10.42 1.57 4.09
C TRP A 134 10.38 0.83 5.41
N THR A 135 9.35 1.05 6.21
CA THR A 135 9.17 0.43 7.53
C THR A 135 7.84 -0.29 7.56
N MET A 136 7.84 -1.60 7.75
CA MET A 136 6.64 -2.42 7.68
C MET A 136 6.41 -3.19 8.98
N GLY A 137 5.14 -3.46 9.28
CA GLY A 137 4.76 -4.40 10.33
C GLY A 137 4.90 -3.89 11.77
N LEU A 138 5.01 -2.57 11.99
CA LEU A 138 5.10 -2.02 13.35
C LEU A 138 3.79 -2.23 14.12
N THR A 139 3.88 -2.77 15.33
CA THR A 139 2.75 -2.99 16.24
C THR A 139 3.14 -2.65 17.67
N ASP A 140 2.16 -2.33 18.52
CA ASP A 140 2.29 -2.26 19.96
C ASP A 140 1.23 -3.15 20.62
N THR A 141 1.59 -3.86 21.65
CA THR A 141 0.68 -4.72 22.43
C THR A 141 0.77 -4.46 23.93
N SER A 142 1.39 -3.34 24.33
CA SER A 142 1.55 -2.95 25.73
C SER A 142 0.28 -2.32 26.33
N ALA A 143 -0.70 -1.98 25.49
CA ALA A 143 -1.96 -1.37 25.88
C ALA A 143 -3.17 -2.15 25.29
N ASP A 144 -4.35 -1.96 25.89
CA ASP A 144 -5.58 -2.73 25.55
C ASP A 144 -6.53 -1.99 24.58
N THR A 145 -6.24 -0.75 24.22
CA THR A 145 -7.11 0.05 23.37
C THR A 145 -6.41 0.44 22.06
N SER A 146 -7.19 0.50 20.97
CA SER A 146 -6.68 0.94 19.67
C SER A 146 -6.12 2.36 19.72
N TYR A 147 -6.68 3.23 20.56
CA TYR A 147 -6.15 4.57 20.79
C TYR A 147 -4.71 4.53 21.34
N MET A 148 -4.46 3.81 22.44
CA MET A 148 -3.15 3.74 23.05
C MET A 148 -2.15 2.94 22.21
N GLN A 149 -2.59 1.85 21.57
CA GLN A 149 -1.71 1.11 20.66
C GLN A 149 -1.29 1.95 19.45
N THR A 150 -2.21 2.75 18.88
CA THR A 150 -1.86 3.70 17.82
C THR A 150 -0.85 4.74 18.31
N TRP A 151 -1.08 5.31 19.48
CA TRP A 151 -0.20 6.29 20.09
C TRP A 151 1.22 5.75 20.27
N ASN A 152 1.34 4.59 20.92
CA ASN A 152 2.63 3.95 21.18
C ASN A 152 3.35 3.55 19.87
N THR A 153 2.62 2.99 18.91
CA THR A 153 3.17 2.64 17.58
C THR A 153 3.68 3.89 16.86
N MET A 154 2.92 5.00 16.89
CA MET A 154 3.35 6.27 16.29
C MET A 154 4.57 6.87 16.99
N LEU A 155 4.63 6.85 18.33
CA LEU A 155 5.80 7.32 19.07
C LEU A 155 7.05 6.48 18.75
N SER A 156 6.89 5.16 18.66
CA SER A 156 7.97 4.26 18.24
C SER A 156 8.46 4.59 16.83
N TYR A 157 7.54 4.81 15.89
CA TYR A 157 7.87 5.19 14.54
C TYR A 157 8.56 6.56 14.45
N ILE A 158 8.10 7.57 15.19
CA ILE A 158 8.74 8.88 15.27
C ILE A 158 10.17 8.77 15.79
N LYS A 159 10.38 7.95 16.84
CA LYS A 159 11.72 7.68 17.36
C LYS A 159 12.61 6.98 16.30
N HIS A 160 12.02 6.07 15.53
CA HIS A 160 12.71 5.37 14.46
C HIS A 160 13.12 6.34 13.33
N LEU A 161 12.23 7.23 12.88
CA LEU A 161 12.54 8.24 11.86
C LEU A 161 13.73 9.15 12.25
N ARG A 162 13.87 9.50 13.54
CA ARG A 162 14.99 10.33 14.03
C ARG A 162 16.36 9.68 13.80
N MET A 163 16.43 8.35 13.67
CA MET A 163 17.69 7.65 13.35
C MET A 163 18.18 7.96 11.91
N PHE A 164 17.31 8.50 11.07
CA PHE A 164 17.59 8.89 9.70
C PHE A 164 17.53 10.41 9.51
N ASP A 165 17.55 11.19 10.58
CA ASP A 165 17.35 12.66 10.58
C ASP A 165 16.02 13.06 9.92
N ALA A 166 15.00 12.21 10.04
CA ALA A 166 13.68 12.38 9.45
C ALA A 166 12.59 12.67 10.48
N THR A 167 11.52 13.31 10.03
CA THR A 167 10.33 13.63 10.84
C THR A 167 9.05 13.20 10.13
N LEU A 168 7.95 13.10 10.89
CA LEU A 168 6.63 12.86 10.28
C LEU A 168 6.24 14.01 9.33
N LEU A 169 6.43 15.26 9.77
CA LEU A 169 6.03 16.44 9.02
C LEU A 169 6.77 16.57 7.69
N ASN A 170 8.10 16.41 7.69
CA ASN A 170 8.90 16.77 6.53
C ASN A 170 9.22 15.58 5.62
N ASN A 171 9.09 14.33 6.11
CA ASN A 171 9.68 13.19 5.43
C ASN A 171 8.70 12.03 5.20
N CYS A 172 7.63 11.89 5.99
CA CYS A 172 6.71 10.78 5.83
C CYS A 172 5.76 11.00 4.64
N ILE A 173 5.91 10.17 3.60
CA ILE A 173 5.17 10.30 2.34
C ILE A 173 3.87 9.48 2.38
N ARG A 174 3.92 8.28 2.97
CA ARG A 174 2.83 7.32 2.93
C ARG A 174 2.76 6.50 4.22
N THR A 175 1.53 6.23 4.69
CA THR A 175 1.27 5.31 5.81
C THR A 175 0.15 4.33 5.47
N TRP A 176 0.21 3.11 6.02
CA TRP A 176 -0.83 2.08 6.00
C TRP A 176 -1.14 1.69 7.44
N PHE A 177 -2.40 1.86 7.84
CA PHE A 177 -2.90 1.39 9.14
C PHE A 177 -3.85 0.23 8.91
N TYR A 178 -3.47 -0.95 9.37
CA TYR A 178 -4.32 -2.12 9.40
C TYR A 178 -4.97 -2.22 10.77
N VAL A 179 -6.28 -2.34 10.79
CA VAL A 179 -7.10 -2.22 11.99
C VAL A 179 -7.86 -3.53 12.20
N ARG A 180 -7.58 -4.23 13.30
CA ARG A 180 -8.41 -5.35 13.75
C ARG A 180 -9.78 -4.84 14.10
N ASP A 181 -10.85 -5.53 13.65
CA ASP A 181 -12.22 -5.08 13.89
C ASP A 181 -12.43 -3.59 13.58
N VAL A 182 -12.19 -3.20 12.36
CA VAL A 182 -12.21 -1.79 11.94
C VAL A 182 -13.50 -1.07 12.34
N ASP A 183 -14.64 -1.76 12.33
CA ASP A 183 -15.94 -1.17 12.71
C ASP A 183 -15.99 -0.72 14.19
N THR A 184 -15.19 -1.32 15.06
CA THR A 184 -15.14 -1.00 16.50
C THR A 184 -13.89 -0.24 16.90
N GLN A 185 -12.74 -0.48 16.24
CA GLN A 185 -11.44 0.05 16.65
C GLN A 185 -10.99 1.31 15.88
N TYR A 186 -11.61 1.62 14.75
CA TYR A 186 -11.19 2.72 13.88
C TYR A 186 -11.26 4.10 14.55
N ALA A 187 -12.25 4.32 15.41
CA ALA A 187 -12.41 5.59 16.13
C ALA A 187 -11.21 5.89 17.04
N GLY A 188 -10.65 4.87 17.70
CA GLY A 188 -9.43 4.99 18.53
C GLY A 188 -8.21 5.37 17.69
N LEU A 189 -8.00 4.71 16.54
CA LEU A 189 -6.97 5.07 15.57
C LEU A 189 -7.08 6.53 15.14
N VAL A 190 -8.26 6.97 14.68
CA VAL A 190 -8.46 8.33 14.14
C VAL A 190 -8.18 9.39 15.19
N LYS A 191 -8.68 9.18 16.44
CA LYS A 191 -8.45 10.10 17.55
C LYS A 191 -6.95 10.21 17.87
N SER A 192 -6.29 9.08 18.09
CA SER A 192 -4.88 9.02 18.46
C SER A 192 -3.97 9.63 17.36
N ARG A 193 -4.22 9.25 16.10
CA ARG A 193 -3.47 9.80 14.96
C ARG A 193 -3.61 11.32 14.85
N ARG A 194 -4.82 11.87 15.03
CA ARG A 194 -5.06 13.31 15.00
C ARG A 194 -4.26 14.04 16.07
N GLU A 195 -4.27 13.55 17.28
CA GLU A 195 -3.55 14.14 18.41
C GLU A 195 -2.02 14.05 18.20
N CYS A 196 -1.52 12.90 17.80
CA CYS A 196 -0.11 12.71 17.47
C CYS A 196 0.33 13.62 16.30
N PHE A 197 -0.48 13.73 15.25
CA PHE A 197 -0.19 14.61 14.12
C PHE A 197 -0.12 16.07 14.54
N LEU A 198 -1.05 16.52 15.38
CA LEU A 198 -1.04 17.88 15.91
C LEU A 198 0.26 18.18 16.68
N GLU A 199 0.71 17.25 17.54
CA GLU A 199 1.99 17.39 18.27
C GLU A 199 3.20 17.43 17.34
N GLN A 200 3.12 16.80 16.18
CA GLN A 200 4.19 16.77 15.17
C GLN A 200 4.08 17.90 14.14
N GLY A 201 3.15 18.84 14.29
CA GLY A 201 2.96 19.99 13.39
C GLY A 201 2.17 19.68 12.11
N LEU A 202 1.55 18.50 12.00
CA LEU A 202 0.65 18.15 10.91
C LEU A 202 -0.76 18.69 11.21
N THR A 203 -1.16 19.73 10.49
CA THR A 203 -2.36 20.52 10.75
C THR A 203 -3.08 20.86 9.44
N PRO A 204 -4.31 21.40 9.50
CA PRO A 204 -4.98 21.89 8.27
C PRO A 204 -4.25 23.01 7.53
N THR A 205 -3.33 23.72 8.20
CA THR A 205 -2.54 24.82 7.62
C THR A 205 -1.17 24.40 7.13
N THR A 206 -0.71 23.20 7.49
CA THR A 206 0.47 22.56 6.91
C THR A 206 0.04 21.53 5.89
N HIS A 207 0.01 20.27 6.25
CA HIS A 207 -0.50 19.15 5.46
C HIS A 207 -0.71 17.91 6.36
N TYR A 208 -1.30 16.87 5.81
CA TYR A 208 -1.30 15.53 6.39
C TYR A 208 -0.45 14.58 5.52
N ILE A 209 -0.57 13.29 5.77
CA ILE A 209 0.18 12.23 5.07
C ILE A 209 -0.82 11.39 4.26
N SER A 210 -0.47 11.00 3.03
CA SER A 210 -1.27 10.05 2.28
C SER A 210 -1.36 8.73 3.03
N SER A 211 -2.58 8.22 3.24
CA SER A 211 -2.81 7.10 4.17
C SER A 211 -3.97 6.21 3.75
N THR A 212 -3.83 4.91 4.03
CA THR A 212 -4.95 3.96 4.02
C THR A 212 -5.18 3.46 5.44
N GLY A 213 -6.41 3.54 5.92
CA GLY A 213 -6.85 2.95 7.19
C GLY A 213 -7.94 1.93 6.92
N ILE A 214 -7.62 0.64 7.02
CA ILE A 214 -8.42 -0.47 6.48
C ILE A 214 -8.47 -1.66 7.44
N GLY A 215 -9.51 -2.47 7.34
CA GLY A 215 -9.60 -3.73 8.08
C GLY A 215 -8.45 -4.68 7.74
N GLY A 216 -7.85 -5.27 8.77
CA GLY A 216 -6.81 -6.26 8.64
C GLY A 216 -6.24 -6.63 10.01
N ASN A 217 -6.03 -7.93 10.27
CA ASN A 217 -5.54 -8.36 11.58
C ASN A 217 -4.03 -8.54 11.55
N PRO A 218 -3.30 -7.91 12.47
CA PRO A 218 -1.89 -8.22 12.70
C PRO A 218 -1.71 -9.70 13.12
N VAL A 219 -0.47 -10.21 13.01
CA VAL A 219 -0.12 -11.58 13.39
C VAL A 219 -0.39 -11.84 14.89
N ASN A 220 0.03 -10.92 15.75
CA ASN A 220 -0.24 -11.02 17.18
C ASN A 220 -1.72 -10.73 17.47
N PRO A 221 -2.47 -11.68 18.07
CA PRO A 221 -3.89 -11.49 18.34
C PRO A 221 -4.21 -10.35 19.31
N LYS A 222 -3.25 -9.90 20.12
CA LYS A 222 -3.37 -8.73 21.01
C LYS A 222 -3.16 -7.40 20.29
N ALA A 223 -2.56 -7.40 19.11
CA ALA A 223 -2.35 -6.18 18.33
C ALA A 223 -3.65 -5.78 17.64
N LEU A 224 -4.13 -4.59 17.92
CA LEU A 224 -5.31 -3.97 17.31
C LEU A 224 -4.95 -3.16 16.07
N ILE A 225 -3.70 -2.66 16.03
CA ILE A 225 -3.18 -1.79 14.97
C ILE A 225 -1.84 -2.31 14.47
N GLN A 226 -1.64 -2.27 13.16
CA GLN A 226 -0.32 -2.42 12.54
C GLN A 226 -0.07 -1.24 11.62
N LEU A 227 1.13 -0.66 11.69
CA LEU A 227 1.58 0.44 10.85
C LEU A 227 2.61 -0.06 9.83
N GLY A 228 2.42 0.32 8.58
CA GLY A 228 3.44 0.36 7.55
C GLY A 228 3.65 1.79 7.07
N SER A 229 4.86 2.13 6.64
CA SER A 229 5.17 3.50 6.22
C SER A 229 6.27 3.56 5.16
N TYR A 230 6.25 4.65 4.42
CA TYR A 230 7.32 5.09 3.55
C TYR A 230 7.69 6.53 3.87
N ALA A 231 8.96 6.78 4.12
CA ALA A 231 9.54 8.10 4.31
C ALA A 231 10.71 8.33 3.34
N LEU A 232 10.98 9.60 3.04
CA LEU A 232 12.03 10.01 2.11
C LEU A 232 12.85 11.15 2.72
N THR A 233 14.17 11.09 2.57
CA THR A 233 15.07 12.21 2.88
C THR A 233 15.88 12.62 1.64
N GLY A 234 16.47 13.79 1.68
CA GLY A 234 17.31 14.31 0.60
C GLY A 234 16.53 14.98 -0.54
N PHE A 235 15.24 15.13 -0.45
CA PHE A 235 14.40 15.86 -1.42
C PHE A 235 14.18 17.31 -0.98
N GLU A 236 13.84 18.17 -1.94
CA GLU A 236 13.43 19.56 -1.72
C GLU A 236 11.92 19.61 -1.46
N PRO A 237 11.40 20.44 -0.53
CA PRO A 237 9.97 20.47 -0.21
C PRO A 237 9.05 20.64 -1.43
N GLU A 238 9.49 21.38 -2.44
CA GLU A 238 8.76 21.69 -3.67
C GLU A 238 8.58 20.45 -4.58
N GLN A 239 9.35 19.37 -4.35
CA GLN A 239 9.19 18.10 -5.05
C GLN A 239 7.92 17.35 -4.62
N GLN A 240 7.38 17.69 -3.45
CA GLN A 240 6.19 17.07 -2.89
C GLN A 240 4.95 17.94 -3.10
N ARG A 241 3.91 17.37 -3.68
CA ARG A 241 2.59 17.98 -3.84
C ARG A 241 1.50 17.04 -3.37
N TYR A 242 0.45 17.61 -2.78
CA TYR A 242 -0.74 16.85 -2.34
C TYR A 242 -1.83 16.95 -3.40
N LEU A 243 -2.56 15.85 -3.59
CA LEU A 243 -3.63 15.72 -4.56
C LEU A 243 -4.97 15.70 -3.84
N TYR A 244 -5.94 16.43 -4.34
CA TYR A 244 -7.24 16.64 -3.67
C TYR A 244 -8.42 16.22 -4.53
N ALA A 245 -8.37 16.43 -5.86
CA ALA A 245 -9.44 16.18 -6.82
C ALA A 245 -10.78 16.80 -6.38
N LEU A 246 -10.79 18.08 -6.01
CA LEU A 246 -11.92 18.78 -5.35
C LEU A 246 -13.24 18.79 -6.17
N SER A 247 -13.18 18.50 -7.47
CA SER A 247 -14.37 18.28 -8.29
C SER A 247 -15.09 16.96 -7.98
N HIS A 248 -14.39 15.99 -7.40
CA HIS A 248 -14.87 14.62 -7.12
C HIS A 248 -14.86 14.28 -5.63
N LEU A 249 -13.93 14.85 -4.89
CA LEU A 249 -13.64 14.56 -3.49
C LEU A 249 -13.61 15.84 -2.67
N ASN A 250 -13.84 15.76 -1.38
CA ASN A 250 -13.63 16.84 -0.43
C ASN A 250 -12.32 16.65 0.34
N LYS A 251 -11.88 17.70 1.03
CA LYS A 251 -10.76 17.57 1.98
C LYS A 251 -11.17 16.67 3.14
N THR A 252 -10.26 15.78 3.54
CA THR A 252 -10.55 14.75 4.55
C THR A 252 -10.88 15.32 5.91
N ILE A 253 -10.29 16.47 6.25
CA ILE A 253 -10.56 17.17 7.52
C ILE A 253 -12.03 17.59 7.66
N GLU A 254 -12.74 17.82 6.56
CA GLU A 254 -14.15 18.24 6.57
C GLU A 254 -15.09 17.19 7.13
N TYR A 255 -14.70 15.89 7.05
CA TYR A 255 -15.44 14.79 7.68
C TYR A 255 -14.67 14.10 8.82
N GLY A 256 -13.69 14.81 9.40
CA GLY A 256 -13.11 14.49 10.69
C GLY A 256 -11.94 13.53 10.68
N VAL A 257 -11.32 13.26 9.54
CA VAL A 257 -10.10 12.44 9.44
C VAL A 257 -8.90 13.24 8.95
N THR A 258 -7.70 12.77 9.26
CA THR A 258 -6.44 13.48 9.05
C THR A 258 -5.53 12.67 8.13
N PHE A 259 -5.72 12.81 6.81
CA PHE A 259 -4.85 12.24 5.78
C PHE A 259 -5.00 13.03 4.46
N GLU A 260 -4.05 12.88 3.53
CA GLU A 260 -4.15 13.41 2.17
C GLU A 260 -4.67 12.35 1.21
N ARG A 261 -5.43 12.75 0.18
CA ARG A 261 -6.01 11.84 -0.83
C ARG A 261 -4.95 11.17 -1.68
N GLY A 262 -3.84 11.88 -1.94
CA GLY A 262 -2.69 11.39 -2.66
C GLY A 262 -1.51 12.32 -2.52
N THR A 263 -0.31 11.76 -2.74
CA THR A 263 0.94 12.52 -2.77
C THR A 263 1.63 12.29 -4.11
N LEU A 264 1.99 13.38 -4.78
CA LEU A 264 2.86 13.41 -5.94
C LEU A 264 4.28 13.75 -5.48
N MET A 265 5.25 12.91 -5.85
CA MET A 265 6.69 13.14 -5.69
C MET A 265 7.33 13.32 -7.05
N GLN A 266 8.06 14.42 -7.24
CA GLN A 266 8.68 14.81 -8.50
C GLN A 266 10.19 14.59 -8.45
N TYR A 267 10.72 13.81 -9.38
CA TYR A 267 12.16 13.58 -9.58
C TYR A 267 12.57 14.08 -10.96
N GLY A 268 13.86 14.17 -11.23
CA GLY A 268 14.36 14.71 -12.50
C GLY A 268 13.95 13.92 -13.75
N ASP A 269 13.77 12.61 -13.59
CA ASP A 269 13.47 11.67 -14.66
C ASP A 269 12.05 11.05 -14.58
N ARG A 270 11.37 11.17 -13.44
CA ARG A 270 10.03 10.60 -13.22
C ARG A 270 9.24 11.31 -12.14
N ASN A 271 7.95 11.06 -12.15
CA ASN A 271 7.05 11.39 -11.04
C ASN A 271 6.46 10.12 -10.44
N HIS A 272 6.23 10.12 -9.12
CA HIS A 272 5.47 9.09 -8.41
C HIS A 272 4.18 9.66 -7.86
N ILE A 273 3.08 8.91 -7.95
CA ILE A 273 1.85 9.20 -7.23
C ILE A 273 1.51 8.05 -6.30
N TYR A 274 1.28 8.38 -5.02
CA TYR A 274 0.80 7.46 -3.99
C TYR A 274 -0.65 7.82 -3.66
N ILE A 275 -1.61 7.05 -4.17
CA ILE A 275 -3.04 7.26 -3.91
C ILE A 275 -3.42 6.55 -2.60
N SER A 276 -4.02 7.30 -1.69
CA SER A 276 -4.61 6.79 -0.45
C SER A 276 -5.81 5.90 -0.74
N GLY A 277 -6.23 5.10 0.25
CA GLY A 277 -7.50 4.39 0.18
C GLY A 277 -8.62 5.32 -0.25
N THR A 278 -9.26 4.98 -1.36
CA THR A 278 -10.29 5.79 -2.02
C THR A 278 -11.51 4.93 -2.28
N ALA A 279 -12.69 5.41 -1.87
CA ALA A 279 -13.96 4.71 -1.97
C ALA A 279 -15.00 5.54 -2.75
N SER A 280 -16.25 5.06 -2.81
CA SER A 280 -17.37 5.76 -3.44
C SER A 280 -17.87 6.90 -2.56
N ILE A 281 -17.33 8.09 -2.77
CA ILE A 281 -17.68 9.33 -2.07
C ILE A 281 -17.78 10.48 -3.07
N ASN A 282 -18.59 11.49 -2.78
CA ASN A 282 -18.70 12.71 -3.57
C ASN A 282 -17.91 13.87 -2.93
N ASN A 283 -17.93 15.02 -3.58
CA ASN A 283 -17.22 16.23 -3.12
C ASN A 283 -17.92 16.97 -1.95
N GLN A 284 -19.03 16.45 -1.43
CA GLN A 284 -19.62 16.86 -0.17
C GLN A 284 -19.22 15.92 0.99
N GLY A 285 -18.44 14.88 0.73
CA GLY A 285 -18.06 13.88 1.74
C GLY A 285 -19.11 12.82 2.01
N GLU A 286 -20.13 12.71 1.14
CA GLU A 286 -21.23 11.75 1.26
C GLU A 286 -20.90 10.46 0.54
N VAL A 287 -21.25 9.32 1.16
CA VAL A 287 -21.19 8.01 0.48
C VAL A 287 -22.31 7.94 -0.55
N ILE A 288 -21.97 7.65 -1.79
CA ILE A 288 -22.95 7.52 -2.87
C ILE A 288 -23.04 6.07 -3.36
N HIS A 289 -24.19 5.73 -3.96
CA HIS A 289 -24.50 4.38 -4.44
C HIS A 289 -24.50 3.32 -3.30
N VAL A 290 -25.05 3.69 -2.14
CA VAL A 290 -25.13 2.79 -0.98
C VAL A 290 -25.83 1.47 -1.35
N GLY A 291 -25.19 0.33 -1.03
CA GLY A 291 -25.69 -1.01 -1.32
C GLY A 291 -25.48 -1.50 -2.77
N ASP A 292 -24.88 -0.70 -3.65
CA ASP A 292 -24.63 -1.05 -5.05
C ASP A 292 -23.13 -1.16 -5.32
N ILE A 293 -22.59 -2.37 -5.24
CA ILE A 293 -21.16 -2.63 -5.41
C ILE A 293 -20.65 -2.24 -6.81
N ARG A 294 -21.43 -2.47 -7.88
CA ARG A 294 -21.05 -2.10 -9.25
C ARG A 294 -20.85 -0.60 -9.36
N ARG A 295 -21.85 0.19 -8.96
CA ARG A 295 -21.79 1.65 -9.03
C ARG A 295 -20.78 2.24 -8.06
N GLN A 296 -20.56 1.61 -6.89
CA GLN A 296 -19.48 2.01 -6.00
C GLN A 296 -18.10 1.76 -6.61
N THR A 297 -17.90 0.67 -7.32
CA THR A 297 -16.65 0.38 -8.05
C THR A 297 -16.40 1.43 -9.14
N GLU A 298 -17.40 1.73 -9.95
CA GLU A 298 -17.32 2.75 -11.01
C GLU A 298 -16.98 4.14 -10.43
N ARG A 299 -17.67 4.55 -9.36
CA ARG A 299 -17.42 5.85 -8.72
C ARG A 299 -16.04 5.92 -8.06
N MET A 300 -15.60 4.85 -7.43
CA MET A 300 -14.24 4.73 -6.89
C MET A 300 -13.20 4.95 -8.00
N TRP A 301 -13.38 4.37 -9.17
CA TRP A 301 -12.50 4.59 -10.33
C TRP A 301 -12.52 6.03 -10.82
N GLU A 302 -13.69 6.69 -10.88
CA GLU A 302 -13.80 8.12 -11.22
C GLU A 302 -12.95 8.98 -10.24
N ASN A 303 -13.08 8.70 -8.94
CA ASN A 303 -12.34 9.41 -7.91
C ASN A 303 -10.82 9.21 -8.05
N VAL A 304 -10.36 7.97 -8.27
CA VAL A 304 -8.93 7.67 -8.49
C VAL A 304 -8.43 8.29 -9.78
N SER A 305 -9.20 8.22 -10.87
CA SER A 305 -8.86 8.87 -12.14
C SER A 305 -8.67 10.38 -11.98
N ALA A 306 -9.56 11.03 -11.22
CA ALA A 306 -9.46 12.47 -10.97
C ALA A 306 -8.18 12.84 -10.19
N LEU A 307 -7.79 12.03 -9.21
CA LEU A 307 -6.53 12.20 -8.46
C LEU A 307 -5.31 11.99 -9.37
N LEU A 308 -5.29 10.94 -10.18
CA LEU A 308 -4.20 10.68 -11.11
C LEU A 308 -4.07 11.82 -12.13
N ASN A 309 -5.17 12.27 -12.71
CA ASN A 309 -5.20 13.37 -13.69
C ASN A 309 -4.72 14.69 -13.09
N GLU A 310 -5.05 15.01 -11.83
CA GLU A 310 -4.51 16.18 -11.13
C GLU A 310 -2.98 16.13 -11.00
N GLY A 311 -2.42 14.93 -10.86
CA GLY A 311 -0.97 14.68 -10.85
C GLY A 311 -0.34 14.51 -12.24
N GLY A 312 -1.11 14.65 -13.34
CA GLY A 312 -0.62 14.50 -14.71
C GLY A 312 -0.44 13.06 -15.17
N MET A 313 -1.12 12.12 -14.53
CA MET A 313 -1.10 10.67 -14.84
C MET A 313 -2.49 10.14 -15.14
N ASP A 314 -2.56 8.91 -15.61
CA ASP A 314 -3.79 8.15 -15.81
C ASP A 314 -3.63 6.68 -15.40
N PHE A 315 -4.64 5.83 -15.65
CA PHE A 315 -4.60 4.42 -15.27
C PHE A 315 -3.48 3.62 -15.95
N SER A 316 -2.97 4.06 -17.10
CA SER A 316 -1.85 3.39 -17.79
C SER A 316 -0.51 3.59 -17.10
N ASP A 317 -0.41 4.57 -16.19
CA ASP A 317 0.78 4.86 -15.40
C ASP A 317 0.80 4.07 -14.06
N ILE A 318 -0.23 3.25 -13.75
CA ILE A 318 -0.31 2.51 -12.49
C ILE A 318 0.64 1.32 -12.49
N MET A 319 1.44 1.23 -11.44
CA MET A 319 2.37 0.12 -11.18
C MET A 319 1.71 -1.06 -10.44
N GLN A 320 0.79 -0.79 -9.51
CA GLN A 320 0.09 -1.80 -8.73
C GLN A 320 -1.21 -1.26 -8.12
N ILE A 321 -2.17 -2.15 -7.83
CA ILE A 321 -3.45 -1.85 -7.20
C ILE A 321 -3.71 -2.84 -6.06
N ILE A 322 -4.15 -2.34 -4.91
CA ILE A 322 -4.76 -3.16 -3.86
C ILE A 322 -6.25 -2.80 -3.77
N VAL A 323 -7.09 -3.80 -3.82
CA VAL A 323 -8.57 -3.67 -3.73
C VAL A 323 -9.04 -4.34 -2.45
N TYR A 324 -9.81 -3.60 -1.69
CA TYR A 324 -10.38 -4.01 -0.41
C TYR A 324 -11.88 -4.19 -0.57
N LEU A 325 -12.40 -5.39 -0.37
CA LEU A 325 -13.83 -5.68 -0.36
C LEU A 325 -14.31 -5.94 1.07
N ARG A 326 -15.47 -5.38 1.39
CA ARG A 326 -16.14 -5.63 2.67
C ARG A 326 -16.84 -6.98 2.70
N ASP A 327 -17.42 -7.40 1.58
CA ASP A 327 -18.17 -8.66 1.41
C ASP A 327 -17.53 -9.54 0.34
N SER A 328 -17.22 -10.78 0.72
CA SER A 328 -16.68 -11.78 -0.21
C SER A 328 -17.67 -12.18 -1.32
N ALA A 329 -18.98 -12.01 -1.11
CA ALA A 329 -19.99 -12.30 -2.12
C ALA A 329 -19.91 -11.38 -3.34
N ASP A 330 -19.33 -10.18 -3.18
CA ASP A 330 -19.12 -9.21 -4.27
C ASP A 330 -17.90 -9.55 -5.17
N TYR A 331 -17.07 -10.51 -4.76
CA TYR A 331 -15.80 -10.79 -5.40
C TYR A 331 -15.91 -11.09 -6.90
N GLN A 332 -16.81 -11.98 -7.30
CA GLN A 332 -16.87 -12.44 -8.70
C GLN A 332 -17.22 -11.27 -9.65
N LEU A 333 -18.15 -10.41 -9.24
CA LEU A 333 -18.52 -9.22 -10.01
C LEU A 333 -17.36 -8.23 -10.10
N VAL A 334 -16.75 -7.90 -8.96
CA VAL A 334 -15.64 -6.94 -8.90
C VAL A 334 -14.42 -7.48 -9.66
N LYS A 335 -14.10 -8.78 -9.51
CA LYS A 335 -13.01 -9.42 -10.24
C LYS A 335 -13.18 -9.29 -11.75
N HIS A 336 -14.39 -9.56 -12.25
CA HIS A 336 -14.70 -9.41 -13.68
C HIS A 336 -14.52 -7.95 -14.15
N MET A 337 -15.02 -6.97 -13.40
CA MET A 337 -14.86 -5.55 -13.71
C MET A 337 -13.38 -5.13 -13.74
N PHE A 338 -12.57 -5.63 -12.80
CA PHE A 338 -11.14 -5.34 -12.75
C PHE A 338 -10.36 -6.03 -13.86
N ASP A 339 -10.68 -7.28 -14.21
CA ASP A 339 -10.05 -8.01 -15.31
C ASP A 339 -10.30 -7.32 -16.67
N GLU A 340 -11.50 -6.77 -16.88
CA GLU A 340 -11.80 -6.03 -18.11
C GLU A 340 -11.06 -4.70 -18.20
N ARG A 341 -10.90 -4.00 -17.07
CA ARG A 341 -10.31 -2.65 -17.05
C ARG A 341 -8.79 -2.65 -16.90
N PHE A 342 -8.23 -3.57 -16.12
CA PHE A 342 -6.82 -3.63 -15.72
C PHE A 342 -6.20 -4.97 -16.13
N HIS A 343 -6.26 -5.28 -17.41
CA HIS A 343 -5.90 -6.59 -17.96
C HIS A 343 -4.49 -7.07 -17.53
N ASP A 344 -3.50 -6.18 -17.62
CA ASP A 344 -2.09 -6.51 -17.35
C ASP A 344 -1.53 -5.81 -16.09
N THR A 345 -2.25 -4.84 -15.54
CA THR A 345 -1.82 -4.12 -14.33
C THR A 345 -1.84 -5.07 -13.13
N PRO A 346 -0.77 -5.14 -12.33
CA PRO A 346 -0.77 -5.94 -11.12
C PRO A 346 -1.86 -5.49 -10.13
N PHE A 347 -2.77 -6.39 -9.76
CA PHE A 347 -3.75 -6.12 -8.71
C PHE A 347 -4.07 -7.34 -7.87
N ILE A 348 -4.48 -7.09 -6.63
CA ILE A 348 -5.03 -8.09 -5.72
C ILE A 348 -6.34 -7.58 -5.13
N ILE A 349 -7.32 -8.48 -5.01
CA ILE A 349 -8.59 -8.23 -4.31
C ILE A 349 -8.59 -9.04 -3.04
N THR A 350 -8.74 -8.37 -1.90
CA THR A 350 -8.68 -8.98 -0.56
C THR A 350 -9.96 -8.73 0.22
N LEU A 351 -10.28 -9.62 1.14
CA LEU A 351 -11.30 -9.38 2.15
C LEU A 351 -10.75 -8.44 3.22
N ALA A 352 -11.24 -7.22 3.22
CA ALA A 352 -10.84 -6.21 4.18
C ALA A 352 -11.98 -5.20 4.37
N PRO A 353 -12.69 -5.21 5.51
CA PRO A 353 -13.75 -4.25 5.75
C PRO A 353 -13.23 -2.81 5.68
N VAL A 354 -13.92 -2.00 4.89
CA VAL A 354 -13.64 -0.56 4.78
C VAL A 354 -14.12 0.16 6.04
N CYS A 355 -13.47 1.24 6.41
CA CYS A 355 -13.66 1.92 7.70
C CYS A 355 -15.04 2.56 7.93
N ARG A 356 -15.93 2.57 6.92
CA ARG A 356 -17.34 2.92 7.04
C ARG A 356 -18.22 1.79 6.51
N PRO A 357 -19.26 1.34 7.24
CA PRO A 357 -20.07 0.18 6.85
C PRO A 357 -20.75 0.31 5.48
N THR A 358 -21.06 1.52 5.04
CA THR A 358 -21.70 1.79 3.74
C THR A 358 -20.76 1.81 2.55
N TRP A 359 -19.44 1.81 2.76
CA TRP A 359 -18.44 1.58 1.73
C TRP A 359 -18.19 0.09 1.54
N LEU A 360 -18.57 -0.42 0.39
CA LEU A 360 -18.44 -1.84 0.03
C LEU A 360 -17.08 -2.17 -0.54
N ILE A 361 -16.42 -1.16 -1.12
CA ILE A 361 -15.13 -1.30 -1.79
C ILE A 361 -14.26 -0.06 -1.58
N GLU A 362 -12.96 -0.29 -1.51
CA GLU A 362 -11.92 0.75 -1.51
C GLU A 362 -10.72 0.26 -2.34
N MET A 363 -10.01 1.15 -3.00
CA MET A 363 -8.74 0.84 -3.64
C MET A 363 -7.65 1.86 -3.32
N GLU A 364 -6.41 1.41 -3.37
CA GLU A 364 -5.22 2.23 -3.38
C GLU A 364 -4.32 1.82 -4.54
N CYS A 365 -3.48 2.72 -5.02
CA CYS A 365 -2.50 2.41 -6.06
C CYS A 365 -1.24 3.28 -5.96
N ILE A 366 -0.19 2.81 -6.62
CA ILE A 366 1.04 3.56 -6.90
C ILE A 366 1.13 3.71 -8.40
N ALA A 367 1.41 4.93 -8.88
CA ALA A 367 1.61 5.22 -10.29
C ALA A 367 2.97 5.91 -10.51
N VAL A 368 3.60 5.62 -11.65
CA VAL A 368 4.90 6.18 -12.03
C VAL A 368 4.87 6.57 -13.50
N LYS A 369 5.35 7.78 -13.80
CA LYS A 369 5.43 8.31 -15.16
C LYS A 369 6.76 8.97 -15.42
N GLU A 370 7.34 8.71 -16.58
CA GLU A 370 8.53 9.41 -17.05
C GLU A 370 8.22 10.89 -17.26
N THR A 371 9.07 11.74 -16.71
CA THR A 371 8.98 13.20 -16.83
C THR A 371 10.38 13.80 -16.89
N LYS A 372 10.45 15.10 -17.21
CA LYS A 372 11.69 15.89 -17.10
C LYS A 372 11.43 17.07 -16.18
N ASN A 373 12.01 17.03 -15.00
CA ASN A 373 11.94 18.07 -14.01
C ASN A 373 13.34 18.65 -13.72
N GLN A 374 13.40 19.74 -13.00
CA GLN A 374 14.64 20.40 -12.59
C GLN A 374 15.39 19.70 -11.46
N TYR A 375 14.78 18.72 -10.83
CA TYR A 375 15.32 18.02 -9.67
C TYR A 375 16.34 16.94 -10.05
N ARG A 376 16.98 16.36 -9.05
CA ARG A 376 17.83 15.20 -9.26
C ARG A 376 17.01 14.01 -9.79
N PRO A 377 17.56 13.17 -10.66
CA PRO A 377 16.92 11.90 -11.05
C PRO A 377 16.60 11.01 -9.84
N PHE A 378 15.53 10.22 -9.99
CA PHE A 378 15.21 9.17 -9.03
C PHE A 378 16.30 8.13 -8.99
#